data_5752e5dcf9add6562addd37329204f53
#
_entry.id   5752e5dcf9add6562addd37329204f53
#
_cell.length_a   1.000
_cell.length_b   1.000
_cell.length_c   1.000
_cell.angle_alpha   90.00
_cell.angle_beta   90.00
_cell.angle_gamma   90.00
#
_symmetry.space_group_name_H-M   'P 1'
#
loop_
_entity.id
_entity.type
_entity.pdbx_description
1 polymer ?
#
loop_
_entity_poly.entity_id
_entity_poly.type
_entity_poly.pdbx_seq_one_letter_code
_entity_poly.pdbx_strand_id
1 'polypeptide(L)'
;AQYGGEQFVTLLDPAGHPFCLCRKEKKVSTAAIRRVDSPEEKRRISREILESLPEWFGIPEAREEYIAESTGQTFFAAERDGSAVGFLCLKQTGPKTVELAVMGVRREAHRQGIGTALAEAAREEARRQGNTLMQVKTVAMGHYVEYDATNRFYQSLGFQELEIFPTLWGEKNPCQIYVMPL
;
A
#
# COMPACT_ATOMS: atom_id res chain seq x y z
N ALA A 1 -29.40 -11.66 -20.37
CA ALA A 1 -29.46 -12.78 -19.42
C ALA A 1 -28.57 -12.44 -18.21
N GLN A 2 -29.15 -12.42 -17.01
CA GLN A 2 -28.38 -12.29 -15.77
C GLN A 2 -27.88 -13.67 -15.34
N TYR A 3 -26.57 -13.84 -15.27
CA TYR A 3 -25.93 -14.91 -14.53
C TYR A 3 -25.07 -14.29 -13.43
N GLY A 4 -25.45 -14.53 -12.18
CA GLY A 4 -24.59 -14.32 -11.03
C GLY A 4 -24.17 -12.88 -10.70
N GLY A 5 -24.99 -11.84 -10.95
CA GLY A 5 -24.72 -10.48 -10.49
C GLY A 5 -23.64 -9.69 -11.29
N GLU A 6 -23.00 -10.28 -12.28
CA GLU A 6 -22.03 -9.58 -13.12
C GLU A 6 -22.72 -8.90 -14.32
N GLN A 7 -22.49 -7.59 -14.48
CA GLN A 7 -22.91 -6.86 -15.68
C GLN A 7 -21.89 -7.09 -16.79
N PHE A 8 -22.31 -7.69 -17.89
CA PHE A 8 -21.50 -7.82 -19.09
C PHE A 8 -22.26 -7.31 -20.31
N VAL A 9 -21.53 -6.82 -21.29
CA VAL A 9 -22.04 -6.43 -22.61
C VAL A 9 -21.41 -7.35 -23.62
N THR A 10 -22.26 -8.07 -24.38
CA THR A 10 -21.79 -8.85 -25.50
C THR A 10 -21.75 -7.96 -26.74
N LEU A 11 -20.61 -7.89 -27.38
CA LEU A 11 -20.37 -7.20 -28.64
C LEU A 11 -20.00 -8.21 -29.70
N LEU A 12 -20.15 -7.83 -30.97
CA LEU A 12 -19.67 -8.62 -32.11
C LEU A 12 -18.44 -7.93 -32.70
N ASP A 13 -17.42 -8.69 -33.05
CA ASP A 13 -16.32 -8.20 -33.85
C ASP A 13 -16.77 -7.96 -35.31
N PRO A 14 -15.96 -7.32 -36.17
CA PRO A 14 -16.33 -7.09 -37.59
C PRO A 14 -16.57 -8.36 -38.38
N ALA A 15 -16.13 -9.53 -37.90
CA ALA A 15 -16.39 -10.84 -38.50
C ALA A 15 -17.63 -11.54 -37.93
N GLY A 16 -18.33 -10.90 -36.98
CA GLY A 16 -19.55 -11.42 -36.37
C GLY A 16 -19.34 -12.37 -35.18
N HIS A 17 -18.11 -12.48 -34.63
CA HIS A 17 -17.87 -13.34 -33.49
C HIS A 17 -18.24 -12.60 -32.20
N PRO A 18 -18.97 -13.23 -31.26
CA PRO A 18 -19.36 -12.61 -30.01
C PRO A 18 -18.15 -12.56 -29.04
N PHE A 19 -17.94 -11.41 -28.41
CA PHE A 19 -17.06 -11.26 -27.26
C PHE A 19 -17.76 -10.48 -26.14
N CYS A 20 -17.40 -10.79 -24.88
CA CYS A 20 -18.01 -10.19 -23.73
C CYS A 20 -17.06 -9.19 -23.09
N LEU A 21 -17.51 -7.95 -22.88
CA LEU A 21 -16.89 -7.00 -21.98
C LEU A 21 -17.52 -7.17 -20.60
N CYS A 22 -16.75 -7.71 -19.67
CA CYS A 22 -17.14 -7.79 -18.27
C CYS A 22 -16.63 -6.55 -17.53
N ARG A 23 -17.52 -5.84 -16.85
CA ARG A 23 -17.12 -4.81 -15.91
C ARG A 23 -16.47 -5.51 -14.71
N LYS A 24 -15.15 -5.38 -14.57
CA LYS A 24 -14.47 -5.83 -13.37
C LYS A 24 -14.91 -4.89 -12.24
N GLU A 25 -15.87 -5.31 -11.42
CA GLU A 25 -16.17 -4.56 -10.20
C GLU A 25 -14.89 -4.47 -9.38
N LYS A 26 -14.47 -3.25 -9.05
CA LYS A 26 -13.46 -3.07 -8.01
C LYS A 26 -14.04 -3.72 -6.76
N LYS A 27 -13.44 -4.81 -6.29
CA LYS A 27 -13.80 -5.37 -4.99
C LYS A 27 -13.67 -4.23 -3.96
N VAL A 28 -14.79 -3.73 -3.51
CA VAL A 28 -14.83 -2.75 -2.42
C VAL A 28 -14.28 -3.47 -1.21
N SER A 29 -13.24 -2.89 -0.61
CA SER A 29 -12.70 -3.41 0.64
C SER A 29 -13.82 -3.42 1.68
N THR A 30 -14.07 -4.57 2.29
CA THR A 30 -14.99 -4.66 3.44
C THR A 30 -14.31 -4.24 4.75
N ALA A 31 -13.03 -3.89 4.70
CA ALA A 31 -12.29 -3.40 5.85
C ALA A 31 -12.58 -1.90 6.07
N ALA A 32 -12.87 -1.51 7.32
CA ALA A 32 -12.98 -0.13 7.73
C ALA A 32 -11.59 0.48 7.91
N ILE A 33 -11.35 1.65 7.31
CA ILE A 33 -10.10 2.40 7.52
C ILE A 33 -10.34 3.41 8.63
N ARG A 34 -9.49 3.43 9.64
CA ARG A 34 -9.52 4.41 10.71
C ARG A 34 -8.14 4.96 11.06
N ARG A 35 -8.11 6.17 11.58
CA ARG A 35 -6.92 6.74 12.20
C ARG A 35 -6.71 6.14 13.59
N VAL A 36 -5.46 5.90 13.93
CA VAL A 36 -5.04 5.42 15.26
C VAL A 36 -4.14 6.48 15.89
N ASP A 37 -4.47 6.90 17.11
CA ASP A 37 -3.70 7.93 17.81
C ASP A 37 -2.90 7.38 19.00
N SER A 38 -3.39 6.30 19.67
CA SER A 38 -2.67 5.67 20.80
C SER A 38 -1.34 5.04 20.36
N PRO A 39 -0.20 5.45 20.95
CA PRO A 39 1.11 4.87 20.66
C PRO A 39 1.18 3.36 20.94
N GLU A 40 0.51 2.90 21.99
CA GLU A 40 0.46 1.50 22.37
C GLU A 40 -0.28 0.67 21.32
N GLU A 41 -1.38 1.19 20.83
CA GLU A 41 -2.16 0.53 19.80
C GLU A 41 -1.42 0.51 18.45
N LYS A 42 -0.77 1.62 18.06
CA LYS A 42 0.10 1.67 16.87
C LYS A 42 1.19 0.60 16.94
N ARG A 43 1.88 0.51 18.08
CA ARG A 43 2.93 -0.50 18.31
C ARG A 43 2.39 -1.93 18.21
N ARG A 44 1.23 -2.19 18.80
CA ARG A 44 0.59 -3.51 18.73
C ARG A 44 0.24 -3.88 17.30
N ILE A 45 -0.46 -3.00 16.58
CA ILE A 45 -0.90 -3.26 15.21
C ILE A 45 0.29 -3.42 14.26
N SER A 46 1.28 -2.52 14.32
CA SER A 46 2.46 -2.62 13.46
C SER A 46 3.22 -3.91 13.71
N ARG A 47 3.42 -4.31 14.97
CA ARG A 47 4.07 -5.58 15.33
C ARG A 47 3.32 -6.77 14.74
N GLU A 48 2.04 -6.90 15.03
CA GLU A 48 1.21 -8.02 14.56
C GLU A 48 1.22 -8.16 13.04
N ILE A 49 1.18 -7.05 12.30
CA ILE A 49 1.18 -7.07 10.84
C ILE A 49 2.58 -7.35 10.29
N LEU A 50 3.62 -6.64 10.75
CA LEU A 50 4.97 -6.78 10.21
C LEU A 50 5.57 -8.17 10.49
N GLU A 51 5.31 -8.74 11.68
CA GLU A 51 5.73 -10.11 12.00
C GLU A 51 5.03 -11.17 11.14
N SER A 52 3.84 -10.89 10.63
CA SER A 52 3.12 -11.78 9.70
C SER A 52 3.62 -11.72 8.25
N LEU A 53 4.60 -10.84 7.95
CA LEU A 53 5.11 -10.56 6.62
C LEU A 53 6.64 -10.71 6.54
N PRO A 54 7.20 -11.90 6.88
CA PRO A 54 8.65 -12.09 6.98
C PRO A 54 9.39 -11.90 5.64
N GLU A 55 8.72 -12.03 4.50
CA GLU A 55 9.32 -11.85 3.18
C GLU A 55 9.69 -10.39 2.89
N TRP A 56 8.99 -9.42 3.50
CA TRP A 56 9.29 -8.00 3.41
C TRP A 56 10.04 -7.47 4.63
N PHE A 57 9.76 -8.02 5.80
CA PHE A 57 10.24 -7.56 7.11
C PHE A 57 11.01 -8.63 7.86
N GLY A 58 11.83 -9.41 7.12
CA GLY A 58 12.61 -10.54 7.65
C GLY A 58 13.83 -10.14 8.48
N ILE A 59 14.27 -8.87 8.43
CA ILE A 59 15.38 -8.36 9.24
C ILE A 59 14.82 -7.83 10.56
N PRO A 60 15.05 -8.53 11.71
CA PRO A 60 14.41 -8.20 12.98
C PRO A 60 14.70 -6.77 13.44
N GLU A 61 15.96 -6.32 13.31
CA GLU A 61 16.40 -4.99 13.74
C GLU A 61 15.67 -3.88 12.97
N ALA A 62 15.58 -4.00 11.64
CA ALA A 62 14.88 -3.04 10.80
C ALA A 62 13.36 -3.05 11.09
N ARG A 63 12.79 -4.23 11.34
CA ARG A 63 11.38 -4.37 11.72
C ARG A 63 11.08 -3.65 13.04
N GLU A 64 11.94 -3.82 14.05
CA GLU A 64 11.78 -3.13 15.35
C GLU A 64 11.88 -1.61 15.21
N GLU A 65 12.74 -1.10 14.33
CA GLU A 65 12.81 0.33 14.01
C GLU A 65 11.48 0.84 13.43
N TYR A 66 10.90 0.15 12.44
CA TYR A 66 9.58 0.52 11.89
C TYR A 66 8.49 0.52 12.97
N ILE A 67 8.47 -0.49 13.85
CA ILE A 67 7.51 -0.58 14.94
C ILE A 67 7.69 0.59 15.92
N ALA A 68 8.91 0.92 16.29
CA ALA A 68 9.21 2.03 17.19
C ALA A 68 8.83 3.39 16.58
N GLU A 69 9.25 3.64 15.33
CA GLU A 69 8.96 4.90 14.62
C GLU A 69 7.45 5.11 14.38
N SER A 70 6.70 4.04 14.12
CA SER A 70 5.27 4.11 13.85
C SER A 70 4.47 4.81 14.96
N THR A 71 4.95 4.73 16.20
CA THR A 71 4.26 5.31 17.37
C THR A 71 4.13 6.83 17.30
N GLY A 72 5.10 7.52 16.69
CA GLY A 72 5.12 8.96 16.52
C GLY A 72 4.53 9.46 15.18
N GLN A 73 4.19 8.55 14.28
CA GLN A 73 3.74 8.90 12.93
C GLN A 73 2.22 9.00 12.84
N THR A 74 1.71 9.66 11.79
CA THR A 74 0.30 9.55 11.39
C THR A 74 0.04 8.12 10.96
N PHE A 75 -0.97 7.48 11.54
CA PHE A 75 -1.19 6.04 11.43
C PHE A 75 -2.63 5.73 11.04
N PHE A 76 -2.81 4.91 10.01
CA PHE A 76 -4.10 4.35 9.60
C PHE A 76 -4.09 2.83 9.76
N ALA A 77 -5.16 2.29 10.32
CA ALA A 77 -5.41 0.86 10.38
C ALA A 77 -6.58 0.47 9.48
N ALA A 78 -6.48 -0.66 8.84
CA ALA A 78 -7.58 -1.34 8.17
C ALA A 78 -8.09 -2.44 9.08
N GLU A 79 -9.36 -2.40 9.47
CA GLU A 79 -9.97 -3.35 10.39
C GLU A 79 -11.07 -4.16 9.70
N ARG A 80 -11.10 -5.45 10.02
CA ARG A 80 -12.15 -6.40 9.61
C ARG A 80 -12.47 -7.28 10.79
N ASP A 81 -13.76 -7.43 11.09
CA ASP A 81 -14.24 -8.29 12.19
C ASP A 81 -13.54 -8.01 13.54
N GLY A 82 -13.29 -6.71 13.81
CA GLY A 82 -12.66 -6.25 15.05
C GLY A 82 -11.13 -6.48 15.13
N SER A 83 -10.49 -6.95 14.05
CA SER A 83 -9.06 -7.20 13.99
C SER A 83 -8.37 -6.36 12.92
N ALA A 84 -7.15 -5.89 13.19
CA ALA A 84 -6.34 -5.20 12.21
C ALA A 84 -5.84 -6.19 11.14
N VAL A 85 -6.15 -5.89 9.88
CA VAL A 85 -5.70 -6.68 8.71
C VAL A 85 -4.66 -5.94 7.86
N GLY A 86 -4.39 -4.68 8.19
CA GLY A 86 -3.35 -3.87 7.54
C GLY A 86 -3.18 -2.52 8.23
N PHE A 87 -2.10 -1.85 7.94
CA PHE A 87 -1.82 -0.49 8.39
C PHE A 87 -0.94 0.28 7.41
N LEU A 88 -0.88 1.59 7.61
CA LEU A 88 -0.02 2.51 6.87
C LEU A 88 0.39 3.67 7.77
N CYS A 89 1.68 4.06 7.71
CA CYS A 89 2.22 5.22 8.40
C CYS A 89 2.71 6.29 7.44
N LEU A 90 2.47 7.55 7.82
CA LEU A 90 3.01 8.73 7.14
C LEU A 90 4.05 9.42 8.02
N LYS A 91 5.20 9.76 7.41
CA LYS A 91 6.30 10.51 8.03
C LYS A 91 6.54 11.80 7.24
N GLN A 92 6.55 12.95 7.94
CA GLN A 92 6.92 14.21 7.30
C GLN A 92 8.41 14.20 6.99
N THR A 93 8.80 14.43 5.74
CA THR A 93 10.19 14.41 5.26
C THR A 93 10.68 15.75 4.74
N GLY A 94 9.78 16.69 4.53
CA GLY A 94 10.09 18.07 4.12
C GLY A 94 8.92 19.00 4.38
N PRO A 95 9.05 20.31 4.15
CA PRO A 95 7.99 21.30 4.44
C PRO A 95 6.66 21.02 3.73
N LYS A 96 6.69 20.37 2.58
CA LYS A 96 5.54 20.04 1.72
C LYS A 96 5.57 18.60 1.21
N THR A 97 6.42 17.75 1.81
CA THR A 97 6.63 16.38 1.36
C THR A 97 6.41 15.40 2.50
N VAL A 98 5.60 14.42 2.27
CA VAL A 98 5.32 13.32 3.19
C VAL A 98 5.77 12.00 2.58
N GLU A 99 6.25 11.09 3.41
CA GLU A 99 6.62 9.73 3.01
C GLU A 99 5.60 8.74 3.52
N LEU A 100 5.16 7.83 2.66
CA LEU A 100 4.55 6.58 3.06
C LEU A 100 5.69 5.72 3.64
N ALA A 101 5.90 5.83 4.96
CA ALA A 101 7.10 5.34 5.62
C ALA A 101 7.10 3.81 5.78
N VAL A 102 5.96 3.25 6.13
CA VAL A 102 5.76 1.80 6.22
C VAL A 102 4.29 1.47 6.02
N MET A 103 4.02 0.38 5.30
CA MET A 103 2.70 -0.23 5.23
C MET A 103 2.80 -1.74 5.19
N GLY A 104 1.78 -2.40 5.72
CA GLY A 104 1.60 -3.83 5.62
C GLY A 104 0.13 -4.19 5.55
N VAL A 105 -0.16 -5.24 4.79
CA VAL A 105 -1.49 -5.88 4.75
C VAL A 105 -1.27 -7.38 4.88
N ARG A 106 -2.02 -8.03 5.78
CA ARG A 106 -1.90 -9.49 5.98
C ARG A 106 -2.11 -10.23 4.65
N ARG A 107 -1.37 -11.32 4.41
CA ARG A 107 -1.43 -12.07 3.13
C ARG A 107 -2.84 -12.50 2.74
N GLU A 108 -3.61 -12.99 3.69
CA GLU A 108 -5.00 -13.43 3.48
C GLU A 108 -5.95 -12.29 3.09
N ALA A 109 -5.52 -11.05 3.30
CA ALA A 109 -6.26 -9.84 2.96
C ALA A 109 -5.73 -9.14 1.68
N HIS A 110 -4.71 -9.70 1.02
CA HIS A 110 -4.19 -9.16 -0.24
C HIS A 110 -5.23 -9.23 -1.36
N ARG A 111 -5.08 -8.36 -2.38
CA ARG A 111 -5.93 -8.28 -3.58
C ARG A 111 -7.41 -8.00 -3.31
N GLN A 112 -7.74 -7.50 -2.12
CA GLN A 112 -9.10 -7.14 -1.72
C GLN A 112 -9.31 -5.61 -1.64
N GLY A 113 -8.38 -4.82 -2.18
CA GLY A 113 -8.47 -3.35 -2.22
C GLY A 113 -8.04 -2.64 -0.93
N ILE A 114 -7.63 -3.38 0.12
CA ILE A 114 -7.27 -2.80 1.42
C ILE A 114 -6.07 -1.86 1.32
N GLY A 115 -5.01 -2.26 0.62
CA GLY A 115 -3.84 -1.40 0.40
C GLY A 115 -4.19 -0.10 -0.32
N THR A 116 -5.08 -0.17 -1.32
CA THR A 116 -5.59 1.02 -2.02
C THR A 116 -6.38 1.93 -1.09
N ALA A 117 -7.26 1.37 -0.25
CA ALA A 117 -8.06 2.15 0.70
C ALA A 117 -7.18 2.85 1.75
N LEU A 118 -6.16 2.17 2.27
CA LEU A 118 -5.16 2.76 3.17
C LEU A 118 -4.41 3.91 2.49
N ALA A 119 -3.95 3.72 1.25
CA ALA A 119 -3.22 4.73 0.49
C ALA A 119 -4.09 5.96 0.18
N GLU A 120 -5.37 5.78 -0.14
CA GLU A 120 -6.29 6.91 -0.35
C GLU A 120 -6.54 7.70 0.93
N ALA A 121 -6.78 7.04 2.07
CA ALA A 121 -6.91 7.71 3.36
C ALA A 121 -5.64 8.51 3.73
N ALA A 122 -4.47 7.94 3.45
CA ALA A 122 -3.19 8.61 3.65
C ALA A 122 -3.01 9.84 2.73
N ARG A 123 -3.41 9.74 1.46
CA ARG A 123 -3.39 10.87 0.51
C ARG A 123 -4.29 12.02 0.95
N GLU A 124 -5.51 11.72 1.35
CA GLU A 124 -6.45 12.73 1.85
C GLU A 124 -5.88 13.45 3.07
N GLU A 125 -5.34 12.71 4.02
CA GLU A 125 -4.70 13.29 5.21
C GLU A 125 -3.48 14.14 4.86
N ALA A 126 -2.62 13.67 3.95
CA ALA A 126 -1.46 14.41 3.50
C ALA A 126 -1.85 15.75 2.84
N ARG A 127 -2.89 15.76 2.00
CA ARG A 127 -3.45 17.00 1.42
C ARG A 127 -4.02 17.92 2.51
N ARG A 128 -4.76 17.37 3.46
CA ARG A 128 -5.33 18.12 4.59
C ARG A 128 -4.25 18.80 5.43
N GLN A 129 -3.08 18.18 5.55
CA GLN A 129 -1.90 18.73 6.22
C GLN A 129 -1.13 19.74 5.35
N GLY A 130 -1.58 19.99 4.10
CA GLY A 130 -0.98 20.95 3.18
C GLY A 130 0.28 20.44 2.47
N ASN A 131 0.50 19.13 2.43
CA ASN A 131 1.55 18.53 1.61
C ASN A 131 1.14 18.58 0.13
N THR A 132 2.12 18.70 -0.76
CA THR A 132 1.94 18.73 -2.21
C THR A 132 2.63 17.56 -2.92
N LEU A 133 3.47 16.83 -2.19
CA LEU A 133 4.20 15.69 -2.71
C LEU A 133 4.18 14.53 -1.71
N MET A 134 3.95 13.34 -2.21
CA MET A 134 4.10 12.09 -1.46
C MET A 134 5.20 11.25 -2.09
N GLN A 135 6.06 10.68 -1.26
CA GLN A 135 7.08 9.73 -1.70
C GLN A 135 6.90 8.38 -1.02
N VAL A 136 7.49 7.34 -1.60
CA VAL A 136 7.65 6.02 -0.99
C VAL A 136 8.98 5.42 -1.42
N LYS A 137 9.61 4.66 -0.53
CA LYS A 137 10.83 3.92 -0.77
C LYS A 137 10.54 2.43 -0.72
N THR A 138 11.15 1.68 -1.64
CA THR A 138 11.04 0.22 -1.67
C THR A 138 12.30 -0.37 -2.32
N VAL A 139 12.50 -1.68 -2.21
CA VAL A 139 13.58 -2.34 -2.95
C VAL A 139 13.28 -2.27 -4.45
N ALA A 140 14.28 -1.96 -5.26
CA ALA A 140 14.14 -1.84 -6.70
C ALA A 140 13.64 -3.15 -7.34
N MET A 141 12.91 -3.01 -8.45
CA MET A 141 12.38 -4.14 -9.20
C MET A 141 13.48 -5.07 -9.71
N GLY A 142 13.20 -6.37 -9.79
CA GLY A 142 14.13 -7.38 -10.30
C GLY A 142 15.01 -8.04 -9.24
N HIS A 143 14.92 -7.62 -7.97
CA HIS A 143 15.70 -8.21 -6.87
C HIS A 143 14.94 -9.29 -6.10
N TYR A 144 13.65 -9.08 -5.83
CA TYR A 144 12.79 -10.03 -5.12
C TYR A 144 11.36 -9.99 -5.69
N VAL A 145 10.75 -11.15 -5.87
CA VAL A 145 9.41 -11.30 -6.47
C VAL A 145 8.33 -10.55 -5.67
N GLU A 146 8.45 -10.54 -4.34
CA GLU A 146 7.53 -9.87 -3.43
C GLU A 146 7.62 -8.35 -3.61
N TYR A 147 8.83 -7.82 -3.75
CA TYR A 147 9.05 -6.39 -3.99
C TYR A 147 8.68 -5.97 -5.41
N ASP A 148 8.77 -6.86 -6.40
CA ASP A 148 8.24 -6.59 -7.75
C ASP A 148 6.73 -6.35 -7.73
N ALA A 149 6.00 -7.15 -6.94
CA ALA A 149 4.57 -6.94 -6.75
C ALA A 149 4.28 -5.62 -6.01
N THR A 150 5.12 -5.25 -5.04
CA THR A 150 5.04 -3.99 -4.29
C THR A 150 5.29 -2.78 -5.20
N ASN A 151 6.31 -2.83 -6.05
CA ASN A 151 6.60 -1.79 -7.05
C ASN A 151 5.40 -1.57 -7.98
N ARG A 152 4.83 -2.65 -8.55
CA ARG A 152 3.63 -2.57 -9.40
C ARG A 152 2.41 -2.01 -8.65
N PHE A 153 2.29 -2.29 -7.36
CA PHE A 153 1.23 -1.73 -6.52
C PHE A 153 1.38 -0.20 -6.42
N TYR A 154 2.57 0.32 -6.11
CA TYR A 154 2.78 1.77 -6.05
C TYR A 154 2.55 2.45 -7.41
N GLN A 155 3.04 1.87 -8.50
CA GLN A 155 2.75 2.37 -9.84
C GLN A 155 1.25 2.39 -10.14
N SER A 156 0.48 1.38 -9.70
CA SER A 156 -0.97 1.33 -9.88
C SER A 156 -1.74 2.38 -9.06
N LEU A 157 -1.13 2.94 -8.02
CA LEU A 157 -1.65 4.07 -7.24
C LEU A 157 -1.34 5.43 -7.88
N GLY A 158 -0.53 5.46 -8.94
CA GLY A 158 -0.12 6.68 -9.65
C GLY A 158 1.24 7.23 -9.21
N PHE A 159 2.00 6.50 -8.42
CA PHE A 159 3.39 6.85 -8.13
C PHE A 159 4.26 6.69 -9.39
N GLN A 160 5.18 7.61 -9.57
CA GLN A 160 6.18 7.63 -10.66
C GLN A 160 7.56 7.36 -10.09
N GLU A 161 8.39 6.65 -10.84
CA GLU A 161 9.79 6.42 -10.49
C GLU A 161 10.54 7.74 -10.46
N LEU A 162 11.27 7.98 -9.39
CA LEU A 162 12.14 9.14 -9.26
C LEU A 162 13.59 8.75 -9.48
N GLU A 163 14.14 7.89 -8.62
CA GLU A 163 15.57 7.54 -8.64
C GLU A 163 15.81 6.22 -7.89
N ILE A 164 16.88 5.51 -8.30
CA ILE A 164 17.40 4.35 -7.58
C ILE A 164 18.68 4.74 -6.86
N PHE A 165 18.74 4.48 -5.55
CA PHE A 165 19.94 4.62 -4.73
C PHE A 165 20.56 3.24 -4.48
N PRO A 166 21.64 2.86 -5.18
CA PRO A 166 22.13 1.48 -5.18
C PRO A 166 22.59 0.96 -3.82
N THR A 167 23.01 1.84 -2.94
CA THR A 167 23.66 1.46 -1.66
C THR A 167 22.95 2.00 -0.42
N LEU A 168 21.81 2.70 -0.55
CA LEU A 168 21.13 3.32 0.59
C LEU A 168 20.74 2.30 1.67
N TRP A 169 20.33 1.10 1.27
CA TRP A 169 20.00 -0.02 2.16
C TRP A 169 20.99 -1.20 2.02
N GLY A 170 22.24 -0.89 1.55
CA GLY A 170 23.25 -1.88 1.24
C GLY A 170 23.13 -2.41 -0.21
N GLU A 171 24.21 -2.99 -0.71
CA GLU A 171 24.33 -3.42 -2.11
C GLU A 171 23.28 -4.45 -2.57
N LYS A 172 22.76 -5.25 -1.62
CA LYS A 172 21.75 -6.29 -1.94
C LYS A 172 20.33 -5.72 -2.05
N ASN A 173 20.11 -4.52 -1.53
CA ASN A 173 18.79 -3.88 -1.48
C ASN A 173 18.82 -2.47 -2.08
N PRO A 174 19.03 -2.31 -3.38
CA PRO A 174 18.97 -1.00 -4.03
C PRO A 174 17.62 -0.36 -3.76
N CYS A 175 17.62 0.88 -3.28
CA CYS A 175 16.41 1.60 -2.90
C CYS A 175 15.84 2.36 -4.10
N GLN A 176 14.65 1.97 -4.56
CA GLN A 176 13.85 2.74 -5.50
C GLN A 176 13.00 3.76 -4.75
N ILE A 177 13.10 5.01 -5.12
CA ILE A 177 12.19 6.07 -4.68
C ILE A 177 11.13 6.30 -5.74
N TYR A 178 9.88 6.33 -5.29
CA TYR A 178 8.72 6.76 -6.07
C TYR A 178 8.16 8.05 -5.52
N VAL A 179 7.59 8.89 -6.39
CA VAL A 179 6.93 10.14 -6.01
C VAL A 179 5.57 10.27 -6.68
N MET A 180 4.69 11.02 -6.03
CA MET A 180 3.36 11.34 -6.55
C MET A 180 2.97 12.75 -6.12
N PRO A 181 2.48 13.63 -7.02
CA PRO A 181 1.83 14.88 -6.64
C PRO A 181 0.52 14.57 -5.89
N LEU A 182 0.24 15.40 -4.87
CA LEU A 182 -0.95 15.28 -4.03
C LEU A 182 -2.06 16.22 -4.46
#